data_b43e06bb98047bb5d7d4a56affad5e7f
#
_entry.id   b43e06bb98047bb5d7d4a56affad5e7f
#
_cell.length_a   1.000
_cell.length_b   1.000
_cell.length_c   1.000
_cell.angle_alpha   90.00
_cell.angle_beta   90.00
_cell.angle_gamma   90.00
#
_symmetry.space_group_name_H-M   'P 1'
#
loop_
_entity.id
_entity.type
_entity.pdbx_description
1 polymer ?
#
loop_
_entity_poly.entity_id
_entity_poly.type
_entity_poly.pdbx_seq_one_letter_code
_entity_poly.pdbx_strand_id
1 'polypeptide(L)' 'MKAMGLEIKMIEERTKRLKELARGFEAVEKNAEAILTFVYLLRKNVSDIVE' A
#
# COMPACT_ATOMS: atom_id res chain seq x y z
N MET A 1 1.55 -9.81 13.60
CA MET A 1 0.28 -9.60 14.33
C MET A 1 -0.82 -9.27 13.35
N LYS A 2 -1.99 -9.84 13.60
CA LYS A 2 -3.13 -9.64 12.68
C LYS A 2 -3.48 -8.17 12.49
N ALA A 3 -3.34 -7.38 13.54
CA ALA A 3 -3.65 -5.95 13.46
C ALA A 3 -2.77 -5.25 12.44
N MET A 4 -1.48 -5.59 12.40
CA MET A 4 -0.58 -4.98 11.42
C MET A 4 -0.96 -5.37 10.00
N GLY A 5 -1.32 -6.64 9.79
CA GLY A 5 -1.72 -7.10 8.47
C GLY A 5 -2.97 -6.40 7.97
N LEU A 6 -3.93 -6.20 8.86
CA LEU A 6 -5.15 -5.49 8.50
C LEU A 6 -4.87 -4.03 8.15
N GLU A 7 -4.01 -3.37 8.92
CA GLU A 7 -3.66 -1.98 8.65
C GLU A 7 -2.96 -1.85 7.30
N ILE A 8 -2.05 -2.77 7.01
CA ILE A 8 -1.34 -2.74 5.73
C ILE A 8 -2.31 -2.94 4.57
N LYS A 9 -3.27 -3.85 4.74
CA LYS A 9 -4.28 -4.07 3.71
C LYS A 9 -5.10 -2.82 3.46
N MET A 10 -5.46 -2.11 4.52
CA MET A 10 -6.22 -0.87 4.38
C MET A 10 -5.41 0.19 3.66
N ILE A 11 -4.12 0.32 3.97
CA ILE A 11 -3.25 1.25 3.27
C ILE A 11 -3.21 0.90 1.79
N GLU A 12 -3.10 -0.39 1.47
CA GLU A 12 -3.07 -0.83 0.09
C GLU A 12 -4.34 -0.44 -0.65
N GLU A 13 -5.50 -0.73 -0.06
CA GLU A 13 -6.77 -0.44 -0.71
C GLU A 13 -6.99 1.05 -0.89
N ARG A 14 -6.65 1.85 0.12
CA ARG A 14 -6.77 3.29 0.03
C ARG A 14 -5.82 3.88 -1.00
N THR A 15 -4.62 3.33 -1.09
CA THR A 15 -3.64 3.80 -2.07
C THR A 15 -4.09 3.48 -3.50
N LYS A 16 -4.65 2.30 -3.71
CA LYS A 16 -5.20 1.95 -5.02
C LYS A 16 -6.32 2.90 -5.41
N ARG A 17 -7.17 3.25 -4.44
CA ARG A 17 -8.25 4.21 -4.70
C ARG A 17 -7.70 5.58 -5.04
N LEU A 18 -6.68 6.01 -4.29
CA LEU A 18 -6.03 7.30 -4.56
C LEU A 18 -5.46 7.31 -5.98
N LYS A 19 -4.82 6.22 -6.38
CA LYS A 19 -4.23 6.12 -7.71
C LYS A 19 -5.30 6.26 -8.79
N GLU A 20 -6.47 5.65 -8.58
CA GLU A 20 -7.58 5.79 -9.52
C GLU A 20 -8.05 7.23 -9.62
N LEU A 21 -8.22 7.87 -8.47
CA LEU A 21 -8.68 9.26 -8.42
C LEU A 21 -7.66 10.22 -9.00
N ALA A 22 -6.39 9.84 -8.97
CA ALA A 22 -5.30 10.69 -9.43
C ALA A 22 -5.02 10.55 -10.93
N ARG A 23 -5.89 9.87 -11.66
CA ARG A 23 -5.69 9.70 -13.09
C ARG A 23 -5.53 11.06 -13.77
N GLY A 24 -4.43 11.25 -14.48
CA GLY A 24 -4.12 12.52 -15.09
C GLY A 24 -3.25 13.43 -14.25
N PHE A 25 -3.06 13.08 -12.97
CA PHE A 25 -2.16 13.83 -12.08
C PHE A 25 -0.90 13.00 -11.91
N GLU A 26 0.03 13.15 -12.86
CA GLU A 26 1.18 12.27 -12.99
C GLU A 26 2.00 12.13 -11.71
N ALA A 27 2.27 13.24 -11.03
CA ALA A 27 3.08 13.17 -9.82
C ALA A 27 2.40 12.36 -8.72
N VAL A 28 1.08 12.52 -8.58
CA VAL A 28 0.32 11.77 -7.58
C VAL A 28 0.26 10.31 -7.95
N GLU A 29 0.06 10.02 -9.24
CA GLU A 29 0.05 8.62 -9.71
C GLU A 29 1.37 7.93 -9.39
N LYS A 30 2.48 8.60 -9.68
CA LYS A 30 3.80 8.01 -9.45
C LYS A 30 4.06 7.80 -7.96
N ASN A 31 3.67 8.75 -7.14
CA ASN A 31 3.83 8.63 -5.71
C ASN A 31 2.96 7.51 -5.14
N ALA A 32 1.74 7.36 -5.65
CA ALA A 32 0.87 6.28 -5.22
C ALA A 32 1.47 4.93 -5.59
N GLU A 33 2.09 4.83 -6.77
CA GLU A 33 2.77 3.59 -7.17
C GLU A 33 3.94 3.29 -6.23
N ALA A 34 4.67 4.32 -5.82
CA ALA A 34 5.78 4.14 -4.87
C ALA A 34 5.24 3.64 -3.53
N ILE A 35 4.12 4.19 -3.08
CA ILE A 35 3.50 3.74 -1.84
C ILE A 35 3.11 2.26 -1.95
N LEU A 36 2.55 1.85 -3.08
CA LEU A 36 2.18 0.45 -3.29
C LEU A 36 3.40 -0.46 -3.25
N THR A 37 4.54 0.00 -3.76
CA THR A 37 5.77 -0.76 -3.68
C THR A 37 6.18 -0.96 -2.23
N PHE A 38 6.10 0.10 -1.41
CA PHE A 38 6.43 -0.01 0.00
C PHE A 38 5.41 -0.87 0.75
N VAL A 39 4.14 -0.81 0.36
CA VAL A 39 3.13 -1.69 0.95
C VAL A 39 3.49 -3.16 0.69
N TYR A 40 3.96 -3.46 -0.51
CA TYR A 40 4.40 -4.81 -0.83
C TYR A 40 5.53 -5.27 0.11
N LEU A 41 6.50 -4.38 0.35
CA LEU A 41 7.59 -4.68 1.25
C LEU A 41 7.11 -4.85 2.68
N LEU A 42 6.17 -4.02 3.11
CA LEU A 42 5.59 -4.15 4.44
C LEU A 42 4.91 -5.50 4.62
N ARG A 43 4.19 -5.95 3.59
CA ARG A 43 3.52 -7.25 3.65
C ARG A 43 4.54 -8.38 3.78
N LYS A 44 5.64 -8.29 3.07
CA LYS A 44 6.70 -9.30 3.20
C LYS A 44 7.30 -9.27 4.60
N ASN A 45 7.54 -8.09 5.15
CA ASN A 45 8.08 -7.97 6.49
C ASN A 45 7.18 -8.60 7.52
N VAL A 46 5.87 -8.38 7.41
CA VAL A 46 4.92 -8.95 8.35
C VAL A 46 4.81 -10.45 8.15
N SER A 47 4.91 -10.93 6.91
CA SER A 47 4.89 -12.35 6.60
C SER A 47 6.06 -13.09 7.26
N ASP A 48 7.20 -12.41 7.36
CA ASP A 48 8.39 -13.01 7.97
C ASP A 48 8.28 -13.07 9.49
N ILE A 49 7.37 -12.29 10.05
CA ILE A 49 7.06 -12.35 11.47
C ILE A 49 5.86 -13.27 11.62
N VAL A 50 6.03 -14.39 12.23
CA VAL A 50 4.92 -15.34 12.38
C VAL A 50 3.77 -14.68 13.12
N GLU A 51 2.65 -14.60 12.45
CA GLU A 51 1.45 -14.04 13.06
C GLU A 51 0.54 -15.15 13.55
#